data_c36b4f2d37c6a3b375862d6f7b2c83ab
#
_entry.id   c36b4f2d37c6a3b375862d6f7b2c83ab
#
_cell.length_a   1.000
_cell.length_b   1.000
_cell.length_c   1.000
_cell.angle_alpha   90.00
_cell.angle_beta   90.00
_cell.angle_gamma   90.00
#
_symmetry.space_group_name_H-M   'P 1'
#
loop_
_entity.id
_entity.type
_entity.pdbx_description
1 polymer ?
#
loop_
_entity_poly.entity_id
_entity_poly.type
_entity_poly.pdbx_seq_one_letter_code
_entity_poly.pdbx_strand_id
1 'polypeptide(L)'
;VDHANFPDPMIQQLQAFTPTLAQAWSLLALAIVFEVIGTVCLRLSNGFTAALPSVLLFVCYALAFACNAFVVKTLDLSITYAVWSGVGTVATAIIGFWLFRESATTLKLVCIGLIVIGVVGLNTASRVQAS
;
A
#
# COMPACT_ATOMS: atom_id res chain seq x y z
N VAL A 1 14.69 -7.25 -23.79
CA VAL A 1 15.28 -7.56 -22.47
C VAL A 1 15.08 -9.04 -22.25
N ASP A 2 16.18 -9.79 -22.26
CA ASP A 2 16.17 -11.23 -22.03
C ASP A 2 15.55 -11.51 -20.67
N HIS A 3 14.38 -12.18 -20.66
CA HIS A 3 13.81 -12.66 -19.42
C HIS A 3 14.77 -13.74 -18.90
N ALA A 4 15.54 -13.42 -17.88
CA ALA A 4 16.40 -14.35 -17.20
C ALA A 4 15.58 -15.61 -16.87
N ASN A 5 15.87 -16.68 -17.59
CA ASN A 5 15.23 -17.98 -17.43
C ASN A 5 15.81 -18.60 -16.15
N PHE A 6 15.24 -18.23 -15.00
CA PHE A 6 15.64 -18.79 -13.73
C PHE A 6 15.26 -20.28 -13.70
N PRO A 7 16.19 -21.19 -13.46
CA PRO A 7 15.94 -22.64 -13.51
C PRO A 7 15.09 -23.17 -12.35
N ASP A 8 14.75 -22.31 -11.36
CA ASP A 8 14.01 -22.71 -10.18
C ASP A 8 12.49 -22.76 -10.50
N PRO A 9 11.84 -23.93 -10.37
CA PRO A 9 10.41 -24.09 -10.65
C PRO A 9 9.52 -23.20 -9.76
N MET A 10 9.95 -22.87 -8.57
CA MET A 10 9.22 -21.97 -7.68
C MET A 10 9.20 -20.54 -8.23
N ILE A 11 10.31 -20.06 -8.77
CA ILE A 11 10.39 -18.74 -9.40
C ILE A 11 9.54 -18.68 -10.66
N GLN A 12 9.53 -19.74 -11.46
CA GLN A 12 8.68 -19.84 -12.64
C GLN A 12 7.19 -19.80 -12.29
N GLN A 13 6.78 -20.49 -11.22
CA GLN A 13 5.40 -20.42 -10.73
C GLN A 13 5.00 -19.02 -10.25
N LEU A 14 5.88 -18.33 -9.52
CA LEU A 14 5.65 -16.96 -9.09
C LEU A 14 5.58 -15.97 -10.26
N GLN A 15 6.38 -16.19 -11.30
CA GLN A 15 6.33 -15.40 -12.54
C GLN A 15 5.05 -15.65 -13.33
N ALA A 16 4.57 -16.89 -13.39
CA ALA A 16 3.34 -17.27 -14.06
C ALA A 16 2.07 -16.85 -13.32
N PHE A 17 2.15 -16.65 -12.00
CA PHE A 17 0.99 -16.25 -11.21
C PHE A 17 0.59 -14.81 -11.52
N THR A 18 -0.61 -14.66 -12.10
CA THR A 18 -1.26 -13.36 -12.32
C THR A 18 -2.57 -13.36 -11.55
N PRO A 19 -2.73 -12.49 -10.54
CA PRO A 19 -3.96 -12.46 -9.75
C PRO A 19 -5.15 -12.02 -10.60
N THR A 20 -6.33 -12.55 -10.32
CA THR A 20 -7.58 -12.02 -10.86
C THR A 20 -7.83 -10.60 -10.32
N LEU A 21 -8.75 -9.87 -10.97
CA LEU A 21 -9.09 -8.50 -10.53
C LEU A 21 -9.50 -8.45 -9.04
N ALA A 22 -10.33 -9.39 -8.59
CA ALA A 22 -10.75 -9.47 -7.19
C ALA A 22 -9.58 -9.79 -6.24
N GLN A 23 -8.68 -10.70 -6.66
CA GLN A 23 -7.47 -11.02 -5.89
C GLN A 23 -6.51 -9.83 -5.83
N ALA A 24 -6.36 -9.07 -6.93
CA ALA A 24 -5.51 -7.88 -6.95
C ALA A 24 -6.01 -6.81 -5.96
N TRP A 25 -7.32 -6.55 -5.92
CA TRP A 25 -7.88 -5.63 -4.93
C TRP A 25 -7.74 -6.13 -3.49
N SER A 26 -7.89 -7.43 -3.26
CA SER A 26 -7.67 -8.03 -1.93
C SER A 26 -6.21 -7.94 -1.49
N LEU A 27 -5.28 -8.19 -2.41
CA LEU A 27 -3.83 -8.04 -2.15
C LEU A 27 -3.46 -6.58 -1.88
N LEU A 28 -4.07 -5.63 -2.60
CA LEU A 28 -3.86 -4.21 -2.37
C LEU A 28 -4.36 -3.79 -0.97
N ALA A 29 -5.54 -4.25 -0.58
CA ALA A 29 -6.06 -4.00 0.77
C ALA A 29 -5.13 -4.58 1.85
N LEU A 30 -4.61 -5.79 1.63
CA LEU A 30 -3.66 -6.44 2.54
C LEU A 30 -2.33 -5.66 2.60
N ALA A 31 -1.83 -5.18 1.46
CA ALA A 31 -0.64 -4.33 1.39
C ALA A 31 -0.81 -3.05 2.21
N ILE A 32 -1.98 -2.40 2.13
CA ILE A 32 -2.30 -1.20 2.91
C ILE A 32 -2.32 -1.53 4.41
N VAL A 33 -2.88 -2.65 4.82
CA VAL A 33 -2.89 -3.08 6.23
C VAL A 33 -1.46 -3.26 6.75
N PHE A 34 -0.60 -3.96 6.01
CA PHE A 34 0.81 -4.12 6.39
C PHE A 34 1.56 -2.79 6.44
N GLU A 35 1.34 -1.92 5.47
CA GLU A 35 1.95 -0.58 5.47
C GLU A 35 1.55 0.22 6.70
N VAL A 36 0.26 0.25 7.03
CA VAL A 36 -0.25 1.00 8.19
C VAL A 36 0.32 0.44 9.49
N ILE A 37 0.37 -0.88 9.66
CA ILE A 37 1.02 -1.52 10.82
C ILE A 37 2.51 -1.15 10.86
N GLY A 38 3.20 -1.23 9.73
CA GLY A 38 4.61 -0.82 9.61
C GLY A 38 4.83 0.65 10.00
N THR A 39 3.94 1.54 9.57
CA THR A 39 4.01 2.98 9.91
C THR A 39 3.77 3.22 11.42
N VAL A 40 2.87 2.49 12.04
CA VAL A 40 2.70 2.51 13.50
C VAL A 40 3.97 2.01 14.20
N CYS A 41 4.55 0.91 13.73
CA CYS A 41 5.82 0.40 14.25
C CYS A 41 6.96 1.39 14.06
N LEU A 42 6.99 2.14 12.94
CA LEU A 42 7.96 3.20 12.72
C LEU A 42 7.91 4.27 13.82
N ARG A 43 6.70 4.70 14.17
CA ARG A 43 6.51 5.65 15.28
C ARG A 43 6.97 5.07 16.62
N LEU A 44 6.63 3.79 16.88
CA LEU A 44 6.99 3.11 18.12
C LEU A 44 8.49 2.73 18.19
N SER A 45 9.19 2.67 17.07
CA SER A 45 10.62 2.35 17.02
C SER A 45 11.51 3.41 17.66
N ASN A 46 10.99 4.62 17.84
CA ASN A 46 11.71 5.75 18.42
C ASN A 46 13.09 5.95 17.76
N GLY A 47 13.07 6.12 16.43
CA GLY A 47 14.32 6.27 15.67
C GLY A 47 15.18 5.00 15.62
N PHE A 48 14.53 3.83 15.57
CA PHE A 48 15.18 2.50 15.52
C PHE A 48 15.91 2.09 16.81
N THR A 49 15.65 2.77 17.93
CA THR A 49 16.22 2.39 19.22
C THR A 49 15.49 1.22 19.89
N ALA A 50 14.19 1.05 19.60
CA ALA A 50 13.40 -0.09 20.07
C ALA A 50 13.47 -1.24 19.06
N ALA A 51 14.10 -2.35 19.43
CA ALA A 51 14.41 -3.46 18.51
C ALA A 51 13.16 -4.12 17.93
N LEU A 52 12.16 -4.47 18.77
CA LEU A 52 10.96 -5.17 18.31
C LEU A 52 10.14 -4.36 17.30
N PRO A 53 9.75 -3.10 17.54
CA PRO A 53 9.05 -2.30 16.54
C PRO A 53 9.87 -2.09 15.27
N SER A 54 11.21 -1.96 15.38
CA SER A 54 12.08 -1.79 14.21
C SER A 54 12.07 -3.02 13.31
N VAL A 55 12.14 -4.22 13.87
CA VAL A 55 12.07 -5.47 13.08
C VAL A 55 10.69 -5.62 12.45
N LEU A 56 9.61 -5.39 13.21
CA LEU A 56 8.23 -5.48 12.70
C LEU A 56 7.98 -4.49 11.56
N LEU A 57 8.51 -3.29 11.64
CA LEU A 57 8.46 -2.29 10.56
C LEU A 57 8.99 -2.86 9.24
N PHE A 58 10.20 -3.42 9.25
CA PHE A 58 10.81 -3.96 8.02
C PHE A 58 10.07 -5.17 7.49
N VAL A 59 9.61 -6.06 8.36
CA VAL A 59 8.79 -7.23 7.98
C VAL A 59 7.48 -6.78 7.34
N CYS A 60 6.77 -5.84 7.95
CA CYS A 60 5.50 -5.34 7.43
C CYS A 60 5.68 -4.64 6.08
N TYR A 61 6.69 -3.81 5.93
CA TYR A 61 6.95 -3.14 4.64
C TYR A 61 7.37 -4.13 3.56
N ALA A 62 8.19 -5.13 3.88
CA ALA A 62 8.55 -6.18 2.93
C ALA A 62 7.31 -6.93 2.44
N LEU A 63 6.38 -7.28 3.34
CA LEU A 63 5.11 -7.93 2.98
C LEU A 63 4.21 -7.02 2.16
N ALA A 64 4.11 -5.73 2.50
CA ALA A 64 3.34 -4.75 1.73
C ALA A 64 3.85 -4.63 0.29
N PHE A 65 5.16 -4.50 0.11
CA PHE A 65 5.76 -4.43 -1.22
C PHE A 65 5.65 -5.75 -1.99
N ALA A 66 5.79 -6.90 -1.31
CA ALA A 66 5.57 -8.20 -1.94
C ALA A 66 4.14 -8.34 -2.47
N CYS A 67 3.12 -7.94 -1.71
CA CYS A 67 1.73 -7.91 -2.18
C CYS A 67 1.59 -6.97 -3.38
N ASN A 68 2.12 -5.76 -3.31
CA ASN A 68 2.03 -4.78 -4.41
C ASN A 68 2.73 -5.25 -5.69
N ALA A 69 3.83 -6.01 -5.59
CA ALA A 69 4.49 -6.59 -6.76
C ALA A 69 3.56 -7.51 -7.57
N PHE A 70 2.63 -8.20 -6.92
CA PHE A 70 1.60 -9.00 -7.59
C PHE A 70 0.42 -8.16 -8.07
N VAL A 71 0.02 -7.14 -7.30
CA VAL A 71 -1.08 -6.22 -7.66
C VAL A 71 -0.82 -5.55 -9.00
N VAL A 72 0.38 -5.03 -9.23
CA VAL A 72 0.74 -4.31 -10.46
C VAL A 72 0.83 -5.20 -11.71
N LYS A 73 0.70 -6.51 -11.56
CA LYS A 73 0.53 -7.41 -12.71
C LYS A 73 -0.89 -7.35 -13.31
N THR A 74 -1.86 -6.86 -12.54
CA THR A 74 -3.29 -6.82 -12.93
C THR A 74 -3.85 -5.42 -12.94
N LEU A 75 -3.45 -4.57 -11.99
CA LEU A 75 -3.87 -3.17 -11.91
C LEU A 75 -2.77 -2.25 -12.44
N ASP A 76 -3.17 -1.15 -13.06
CA ASP A 76 -2.23 -0.12 -13.49
C ASP A 76 -1.41 0.40 -12.31
N LEU A 77 -0.14 0.66 -12.55
CA LEU A 77 0.79 1.17 -11.53
C LEU A 77 0.30 2.47 -10.89
N SER A 78 -0.24 3.39 -11.72
CA SER A 78 -0.76 4.67 -11.25
C SER A 78 -1.96 4.52 -10.32
N ILE A 79 -2.88 3.60 -10.64
CA ILE A 79 -4.06 3.30 -9.82
C ILE A 79 -3.64 2.62 -8.52
N THR A 80 -2.79 1.60 -8.62
CA THR A 80 -2.26 0.88 -7.45
C THR A 80 -1.61 1.85 -6.47
N TYR A 81 -0.73 2.72 -6.96
CA TYR A 81 -0.02 3.67 -6.11
C TYR A 81 -0.94 4.74 -5.52
N ALA A 82 -1.87 5.30 -6.32
CA ALA A 82 -2.81 6.31 -5.85
C ALA A 82 -3.74 5.77 -4.76
N VAL A 83 -4.29 4.56 -4.95
CA VAL A 83 -5.17 3.93 -3.95
C VAL A 83 -4.36 3.55 -2.72
N TRP A 84 -3.21 2.92 -2.88
CA TRP A 84 -2.33 2.53 -1.78
C TRP A 84 -1.94 3.73 -0.92
N SER A 85 -1.39 4.78 -1.53
CA SER A 85 -0.96 5.99 -0.81
C SER A 85 -2.14 6.78 -0.23
N GLY A 86 -3.23 6.92 -0.97
CA GLY A 86 -4.39 7.69 -0.52
C GLY A 86 -5.11 7.02 0.65
N VAL A 87 -5.42 5.74 0.54
CA VAL A 87 -6.06 4.98 1.63
C VAL A 87 -5.11 4.82 2.82
N GLY A 88 -3.82 4.56 2.56
CA GLY A 88 -2.78 4.51 3.59
C GLY A 88 -2.68 5.83 4.38
N THR A 89 -2.71 6.97 3.68
CA THR A 89 -2.70 8.30 4.31
C THR A 89 -3.92 8.52 5.21
N VAL A 90 -5.11 8.16 4.74
CA VAL A 90 -6.35 8.29 5.55
C VAL A 90 -6.27 7.39 6.78
N ALA A 91 -5.88 6.14 6.62
CA ALA A 91 -5.77 5.18 7.72
C ALA A 91 -4.75 5.62 8.77
N THR A 92 -3.56 6.03 8.32
CA THR A 92 -2.51 6.56 9.23
C THR A 92 -2.92 7.85 9.91
N ALA A 93 -3.64 8.74 9.24
CA ALA A 93 -4.15 9.95 9.87
C ALA A 93 -5.17 9.65 10.98
N ILE A 94 -6.10 8.70 10.74
CA ILE A 94 -7.07 8.26 11.76
C ILE A 94 -6.34 7.68 12.97
N ILE A 95 -5.35 6.82 12.76
CA ILE A 95 -4.54 6.24 13.84
C ILE A 95 -3.73 7.32 14.56
N GLY A 96 -3.14 8.27 13.83
CA GLY A 96 -2.42 9.41 14.40
C GLY A 96 -3.29 10.23 15.33
N PHE A 97 -4.52 10.55 14.90
CA PHE A 97 -5.46 11.30 15.74
C PHE A 97 -5.92 10.50 16.96
N TRP A 98 -6.20 9.24 16.80
CA TRP A 98 -6.82 8.43 17.84
C TRP A 98 -5.82 7.79 18.79
N LEU A 99 -4.77 7.16 18.28
CA LEU A 99 -3.79 6.44 19.09
C LEU A 99 -2.67 7.35 19.61
N PHE A 100 -2.17 8.25 18.76
CA PHE A 100 -1.07 9.15 19.10
C PHE A 100 -1.53 10.55 19.54
N ARG A 101 -2.85 10.78 19.58
CA ARG A 101 -3.46 12.06 19.98
C ARG A 101 -2.91 13.26 19.21
N GLU A 102 -2.65 13.07 17.93
CA GLU A 102 -2.22 14.16 17.05
C GLU A 102 -3.37 15.16 16.85
N SER A 103 -3.04 16.43 16.61
CA SER A 103 -4.05 17.46 16.37
C SER A 103 -4.74 17.26 15.00
N ALA A 104 -6.06 17.08 15.02
CA ALA A 104 -6.90 17.07 13.83
C ALA A 104 -7.33 18.49 13.48
N THR A 105 -6.46 19.24 12.81
CA THR A 105 -6.80 20.59 12.37
C THR A 105 -7.72 20.56 11.15
N THR A 106 -8.57 21.57 10.99
CA THR A 106 -9.47 21.71 9.83
C THR A 106 -8.68 21.62 8.51
N LEU A 107 -7.51 22.24 8.43
CA LEU A 107 -6.65 22.20 7.26
C LEU A 107 -6.20 20.76 6.94
N LYS A 108 -5.78 19.97 7.93
CA LYS A 108 -5.42 18.55 7.74
C LYS A 108 -6.59 17.75 7.18
N LEU A 109 -7.80 17.95 7.74
CA LEU A 109 -9.00 17.24 7.28
C LEU A 109 -9.38 17.61 5.85
N VAL A 110 -9.30 18.88 5.48
CA VAL A 110 -9.54 19.36 4.11
C VAL A 110 -8.53 18.74 3.14
N CYS A 111 -7.24 18.75 3.48
CA CYS A 111 -6.20 18.15 2.63
C CYS A 111 -6.38 16.64 2.45
N ILE A 112 -6.73 15.91 3.50
CA ILE A 112 -7.04 14.47 3.42
C ILE A 112 -8.26 14.23 2.52
N GLY A 113 -9.29 15.06 2.65
CA GLY A 113 -10.48 15.03 1.77
C GLY A 113 -10.11 15.23 0.30
N LEU A 114 -9.22 16.17 -0.03
CA LEU A 114 -8.73 16.40 -1.39
C LEU A 114 -7.95 15.19 -1.94
N ILE A 115 -7.16 14.51 -1.10
CA ILE A 115 -6.46 13.28 -1.49
C ILE A 115 -7.48 12.20 -1.88
N VAL A 116 -8.51 11.99 -1.05
CA VAL A 116 -9.57 11.00 -1.32
C VAL A 116 -10.30 11.32 -2.63
N ILE A 117 -10.68 12.58 -2.85
CA ILE A 117 -11.32 13.04 -4.08
C ILE A 117 -10.41 12.77 -5.30
N GLY A 118 -9.11 13.08 -5.18
CA GLY A 118 -8.14 12.82 -6.24
C GLY A 118 -8.00 11.34 -6.58
N VAL A 119 -7.95 10.46 -5.58
CA VAL A 119 -7.88 9.00 -5.78
C VAL A 119 -9.13 8.46 -6.46
N VAL A 120 -10.31 8.88 -6.01
CA VAL A 120 -11.59 8.49 -6.63
C VAL A 120 -11.68 9.01 -8.06
N GLY A 121 -11.28 10.25 -8.30
CA GLY A 121 -11.23 10.86 -9.64
C GLY A 121 -10.31 10.09 -10.59
N LEU A 122 -9.12 9.72 -10.14
CA LEU A 122 -8.18 8.94 -10.94
C LEU A 122 -8.72 7.55 -11.29
N ASN A 123 -9.32 6.87 -10.32
CA ASN A 123 -9.91 5.55 -10.54
C ASN A 123 -11.08 5.59 -11.53
N THR A 124 -11.94 6.63 -11.46
CA THR A 124 -13.02 6.82 -12.43
C THR A 124 -12.50 7.17 -13.83
N ALA A 125 -11.50 8.03 -13.93
CA ALA A 125 -10.89 8.40 -15.22
C ALA A 125 -10.30 7.18 -15.94
N SER A 126 -9.64 6.28 -15.21
CA SER A 126 -9.05 5.06 -15.78
C SER A 126 -10.11 4.07 -16.27
N ARG A 127 -11.25 3.98 -15.61
CA ARG A 127 -12.37 3.15 -16.07
C ARG A 127 -13.00 3.66 -17.37
N VAL A 128 -13.05 4.99 -17.55
CA VAL A 128 -13.58 5.61 -18.76
C VAL A 128 -12.65 5.36 -19.97
N GLN A 129 -11.33 5.28 -19.75
CA GLN A 129 -10.39 4.97 -20.84
C GLN A 129 -10.39 3.48 -21.24
N ALA A 130 -10.80 2.58 -20.34
CA ALA A 130 -10.87 1.15 -20.58
C ALA A 130 -12.20 0.69 -21.25
N SER A 131 -13.19 1.58 -21.36
CA SER A 131 -14.48 1.35 -22.04
C SER A 131 -14.48 1.92 -23.44
#